data_4d617c85a4cdf9329f6340d0a64d7612
#
_entry.id   4d617c85a4cdf9329f6340d0a64d7612
#
_cell.length_a   1.000
_cell.length_b   1.000
_cell.length_c   1.000
_cell.angle_alpha   90.00
_cell.angle_beta   90.00
_cell.angle_gamma   90.00
#
_symmetry.space_group_name_H-M   'P 1'
#
loop_
_entity.id
_entity.type
_entity.pdbx_description
1 polymer ?
#
loop_
_entity_poly.entity_id
_entity_poly.type
_entity_poly.pdbx_seq_one_letter_code
_entity_poly.pdbx_strand_id
1 'polypeptide(L)'
;MKTTTRFSVAAAIREYYPQYWSRGIQSYPADQCAPFSKVAGKWGIFSNFASTPIEIDGITYKNSEQLFQCQKFTDEVALSDILGANGMTIKMKAKKWEKICLRPDWGSMIVDAMKFAIRKKYEQSEDFRTALEASKGFFIVEDQTSLPRKTANTWGAKLISDCYVGPNLMGQLLMELREELYG
;
A
#
# COMPACT_ATOMS: atom_id res chain seq x y z
N MET A 1 10.17 21.34 -24.42
CA MET A 1 9.95 19.97 -23.87
C MET A 1 9.58 20.10 -22.41
N LYS A 2 8.34 19.79 -22.00
CA LYS A 2 7.99 19.74 -20.58
C LYS A 2 8.67 18.49 -19.99
N THR A 3 9.67 18.67 -19.16
CA THR A 3 10.22 17.59 -18.32
C THR A 3 9.10 17.12 -17.40
N THR A 4 8.50 15.99 -17.72
CA THR A 4 7.50 15.34 -16.85
C THR A 4 8.25 14.90 -15.59
N THR A 5 8.18 15.71 -14.55
CA THR A 5 8.75 15.37 -13.25
C THR A 5 8.05 14.09 -12.76
N ARG A 6 8.83 13.05 -12.51
CA ARG A 6 8.31 11.76 -12.04
C ARG A 6 7.59 11.98 -10.71
N PHE A 7 6.37 11.45 -10.58
CA PHE A 7 5.62 11.50 -9.32
C PHE A 7 6.43 10.90 -8.15
N SER A 8 6.47 11.61 -7.04
CA SER A 8 7.17 11.20 -5.81
C SER A 8 6.18 11.04 -4.67
N VAL A 9 6.05 9.80 -4.18
CA VAL A 9 5.22 9.49 -3.01
C VAL A 9 5.68 10.30 -1.79
N ALA A 10 6.99 10.33 -1.51
CA ALA A 10 7.53 11.06 -0.35
C ALA A 10 7.22 12.57 -0.42
N ALA A 11 7.28 13.17 -1.61
CA ALA A 11 6.91 14.58 -1.79
C ALA A 11 5.43 14.80 -1.53
N ALA A 12 4.55 13.93 -2.05
CA ALA A 12 3.12 14.00 -1.82
C ALA A 12 2.75 13.83 -0.34
N ILE A 13 3.37 12.88 0.36
CA ILE A 13 3.11 12.70 1.80
C ILE A 13 3.54 13.94 2.59
N ARG A 14 4.68 14.53 2.27
CA ARG A 14 5.15 15.76 2.93
C ARG A 14 4.21 16.93 2.73
N GLU A 15 3.66 17.06 1.52
CA GLU A 15 2.82 18.19 1.13
C GLU A 15 1.39 18.06 1.64
N TYR A 16 0.77 16.90 1.43
CA TYR A 16 -0.67 16.71 1.66
C TYR A 16 -1.01 15.94 2.94
N TYR A 17 -0.04 15.21 3.52
CA TYR A 17 -0.27 14.36 4.69
C TYR A 17 0.83 14.56 5.75
N PRO A 18 1.01 15.80 6.23
CA PRO A 18 2.10 16.15 7.15
C PRO A 18 2.09 15.33 8.45
N GLN A 19 0.93 14.82 8.87
CA GLN A 19 0.81 13.95 10.05
C GLN A 19 1.57 12.61 9.90
N TYR A 20 1.71 12.07 8.69
CA TYR A 20 2.54 10.89 8.42
C TYR A 20 4.00 11.27 8.19
N TRP A 21 4.22 12.40 7.53
CA TRP A 21 5.58 12.90 7.31
C TRP A 21 6.28 13.27 8.62
N SER A 22 5.59 13.91 9.56
CA SER A 22 6.13 14.34 10.85
C SER A 22 6.50 13.17 11.76
N ARG A 23 5.92 11.99 11.56
CA ARG A 23 6.33 10.76 12.26
C ARG A 23 7.73 10.30 11.85
N GLY A 24 8.20 10.67 10.66
CA GLY A 24 9.54 10.40 10.16
C GLY A 24 9.88 8.91 10.06
N ILE A 25 11.14 8.60 10.35
CA ILE A 25 11.62 7.22 10.42
C ILE A 25 11.23 6.62 11.77
N GLN A 26 10.50 5.52 11.72
CA GLN A 26 10.10 4.74 12.90
C GLN A 26 11.06 3.58 13.11
N SER A 27 11.12 3.09 14.35
CA SER A 27 11.84 1.88 14.71
C SER A 27 10.92 0.97 15.51
N TYR A 28 10.74 -0.26 15.04
CA TYR A 28 9.87 -1.25 15.64
C TYR A 28 10.68 -2.48 16.05
N PRO A 29 10.68 -2.92 17.33
CA PRO A 29 11.35 -4.14 17.75
C PRO A 29 10.84 -5.34 16.96
N ALA A 30 11.73 -6.12 16.36
CA ALA A 30 11.36 -7.16 15.41
C ALA A 30 10.49 -8.28 16.04
N ASP A 31 10.74 -8.59 17.31
CA ASP A 31 9.98 -9.57 18.10
C ASP A 31 8.54 -9.12 18.43
N GLN A 32 8.24 -7.83 18.28
CA GLN A 32 6.92 -7.24 18.48
C GLN A 32 6.21 -6.92 17.15
N CYS A 33 6.72 -7.43 16.04
CA CYS A 33 6.20 -7.10 14.72
C CYS A 33 5.39 -8.26 14.10
N ALA A 34 4.42 -7.86 13.27
CA ALA A 34 3.73 -8.68 12.27
C ALA A 34 4.23 -8.28 10.87
N PRO A 35 5.42 -8.76 10.45
CA PRO A 35 6.02 -8.35 9.19
C PRO A 35 5.42 -9.10 8.00
N PHE A 36 5.20 -8.39 6.89
CA PHE A 36 4.81 -8.98 5.61
C PHE A 36 5.62 -8.36 4.47
N SER A 37 6.06 -9.17 3.53
CA SER A 37 6.80 -8.71 2.33
C SER A 37 6.21 -9.27 1.05
N LYS A 38 5.66 -10.45 1.13
CA LYS A 38 5.03 -11.20 0.02
C LYS A 38 3.71 -11.76 0.50
N VAL A 39 2.98 -12.41 -0.41
CA VAL A 39 1.70 -13.06 -0.10
C VAL A 39 1.85 -14.35 0.73
N ALA A 40 3.04 -14.89 0.84
CA ALA A 40 3.33 -16.07 1.64
C ALA A 40 3.61 -15.71 3.11
N GLY A 41 3.44 -16.71 4.01
CA GLY A 41 3.68 -16.56 5.44
C GLY A 41 2.46 -16.08 6.22
N LYS A 42 2.58 -16.10 7.54
CA LYS A 42 1.48 -15.82 8.49
C LYS A 42 0.75 -14.51 8.21
N TRP A 43 1.48 -13.46 7.86
CA TRP A 43 0.96 -12.12 7.64
C TRP A 43 0.89 -11.72 6.17
N GLY A 44 1.11 -12.67 5.24
CA GLY A 44 1.11 -12.42 3.80
C GLY A 44 -0.20 -11.85 3.26
N ILE A 45 -1.31 -12.10 3.95
CA ILE A 45 -2.62 -11.53 3.63
C ILE A 45 -2.63 -9.99 3.71
N PHE A 46 -1.74 -9.36 4.45
CA PHE A 46 -1.61 -7.89 4.50
C PHE A 46 -1.03 -7.31 3.22
N SER A 47 -0.32 -8.11 2.42
CA SER A 47 0.14 -7.67 1.10
C SER A 47 -1.03 -7.24 0.22
N ASN A 48 -0.88 -6.10 -0.45
CA ASN A 48 -1.86 -5.65 -1.44
C ASN A 48 -1.97 -6.59 -2.65
N PHE A 49 -0.98 -7.46 -2.86
CA PHE A 49 -0.99 -8.50 -3.90
C PHE A 49 -1.65 -9.82 -3.46
N ALA A 50 -2.06 -9.95 -2.20
CA ALA A 50 -2.79 -11.12 -1.75
C ALA A 50 -4.05 -11.33 -2.61
N SER A 51 -4.36 -12.59 -2.90
CA SER A 51 -5.52 -12.96 -3.73
C SER A 51 -6.82 -12.75 -2.93
N THR A 52 -7.24 -11.51 -2.85
CA THR A 52 -8.46 -11.05 -2.17
C THR A 52 -9.26 -10.21 -3.16
N PRO A 53 -10.09 -10.84 -4.02
CA PRO A 53 -10.90 -10.11 -4.99
C PRO A 53 -11.81 -9.10 -4.30
N ILE A 54 -11.97 -7.95 -4.94
CA ILE A 54 -12.80 -6.84 -4.45
C ILE A 54 -13.77 -6.47 -5.57
N GLU A 55 -15.05 -6.46 -5.28
CA GLU A 55 -16.09 -6.04 -6.23
C GLU A 55 -16.62 -4.67 -5.85
N ILE A 56 -16.65 -3.75 -6.81
CA ILE A 56 -17.23 -2.41 -6.68
C ILE A 56 -17.96 -2.07 -7.96
N ASP A 57 -19.25 -1.76 -7.87
CA ASP A 57 -20.09 -1.32 -8.99
C ASP A 57 -20.03 -2.25 -10.23
N GLY A 58 -19.98 -3.56 -9.98
CA GLY A 58 -19.91 -4.58 -11.03
C GLY A 58 -18.50 -4.79 -11.63
N ILE A 59 -17.48 -4.10 -11.12
CA ILE A 59 -16.08 -4.29 -11.51
C ILE A 59 -15.38 -5.14 -10.45
N THR A 60 -14.78 -6.24 -10.87
CA THR A 60 -13.97 -7.10 -10.00
C THR A 60 -12.48 -6.76 -10.12
N TYR A 61 -11.90 -6.25 -9.04
CA TYR A 61 -10.46 -6.07 -8.89
C TYR A 61 -9.86 -7.34 -8.28
N LYS A 62 -8.74 -7.80 -8.81
CA LYS A 62 -8.10 -9.05 -8.37
C LYS A 62 -7.55 -8.98 -6.94
N ASN A 63 -7.21 -7.78 -6.49
CA ASN A 63 -6.68 -7.49 -5.16
C ASN A 63 -6.66 -5.98 -4.88
N SER A 64 -6.34 -5.60 -3.66
CA SER A 64 -6.24 -4.19 -3.26
C SER A 64 -5.15 -3.40 -4.00
N GLU A 65 -4.10 -4.07 -4.50
CA GLU A 65 -3.11 -3.39 -5.35
C GLU A 65 -3.74 -2.92 -6.67
N GLN A 66 -4.51 -3.77 -7.33
CA GLN A 66 -5.15 -3.38 -8.59
C GLN A 66 -6.15 -2.26 -8.38
N LEU A 67 -6.97 -2.34 -7.33
CA LEU A 67 -7.89 -1.27 -6.96
C LEU A 67 -7.16 0.05 -6.72
N PHE A 68 -6.08 0.03 -5.91
CA PHE A 68 -5.27 1.21 -5.64
C PHE A 68 -4.64 1.80 -6.91
N GLN A 69 -4.11 0.96 -7.79
CA GLN A 69 -3.50 1.43 -9.04
C GLN A 69 -4.52 2.04 -10.01
N CYS A 70 -5.72 1.47 -10.10
CA CYS A 70 -6.79 2.02 -10.95
C CYS A 70 -7.24 3.42 -10.51
N GLN A 71 -7.23 3.73 -9.21
CA GLN A 71 -7.63 5.05 -8.72
C GLN A 71 -6.74 6.21 -9.20
N LYS A 72 -5.57 5.92 -9.77
CA LYS A 72 -4.66 6.91 -10.36
C LYS A 72 -5.17 7.54 -11.65
N PHE A 73 -6.17 6.93 -12.28
CA PHE A 73 -6.54 7.25 -13.65
C PHE A 73 -8.04 7.45 -13.79
N THR A 74 -8.41 8.31 -14.74
CA THR A 74 -9.77 8.46 -15.25
C THR A 74 -9.87 8.06 -16.73
N ASP A 75 -8.73 7.73 -17.36
CA ASP A 75 -8.64 7.30 -18.75
C ASP A 75 -9.05 5.84 -18.88
N GLU A 76 -10.06 5.56 -19.71
CA GLU A 76 -10.65 4.22 -19.87
C GLU A 76 -9.66 3.20 -20.45
N VAL A 77 -8.74 3.64 -21.32
CA VAL A 77 -7.73 2.76 -21.92
C VAL A 77 -6.70 2.34 -20.86
N ALA A 78 -6.27 3.28 -20.03
CA ALA A 78 -5.40 2.99 -18.91
C ALA A 78 -6.04 2.05 -17.91
N LEU A 79 -7.30 2.30 -17.54
CA LEU A 79 -8.08 1.45 -16.63
C LEU A 79 -8.24 0.03 -17.19
N SER A 80 -8.66 -0.11 -18.46
CA SER A 80 -8.80 -1.41 -19.12
C SER A 80 -7.48 -2.19 -19.15
N ASP A 81 -6.37 -1.53 -19.48
CA ASP A 81 -5.04 -2.15 -19.51
C ASP A 81 -4.59 -2.65 -18.12
N ILE A 82 -4.87 -1.88 -17.05
CA ILE A 82 -4.51 -2.27 -15.68
C ILE A 82 -5.44 -3.39 -15.17
N LEU A 83 -6.75 -3.33 -15.45
CA LEU A 83 -7.71 -4.37 -15.07
C LEU A 83 -7.39 -5.72 -15.74
N GLY A 84 -6.86 -5.71 -16.96
CA GLY A 84 -6.39 -6.91 -17.65
C GLY A 84 -5.07 -7.49 -17.12
N ALA A 85 -4.37 -6.79 -16.21
CA ALA A 85 -3.06 -7.21 -15.69
C ALA A 85 -3.17 -8.19 -14.51
N ASN A 86 -2.06 -8.90 -14.23
CA ASN A 86 -1.92 -9.82 -13.09
C ASN A 86 -0.60 -9.59 -12.34
N GLY A 87 -0.59 -9.85 -11.05
CA GLY A 87 0.61 -9.79 -10.23
C GLY A 87 1.40 -8.49 -10.42
N MET A 88 2.71 -8.59 -10.56
CA MET A 88 3.58 -7.42 -10.71
C MET A 88 3.33 -6.60 -11.98
N THR A 89 2.70 -7.19 -13.02
CA THR A 89 2.37 -6.44 -14.25
C THR A 89 1.37 -5.33 -13.99
N ILE A 90 0.54 -5.42 -12.96
CA ILE A 90 -0.35 -4.34 -12.49
C ILE A 90 0.46 -3.06 -12.23
N LYS A 91 1.51 -3.13 -11.41
CA LYS A 91 2.39 -1.99 -11.13
C LYS A 91 3.15 -1.50 -12.35
N MET A 92 3.61 -2.41 -13.19
CA MET A 92 4.37 -2.06 -14.39
C MET A 92 3.51 -1.26 -15.38
N LYS A 93 2.27 -1.69 -15.60
CA LYS A 93 1.33 -0.99 -16.47
C LYS A 93 0.92 0.36 -15.88
N ALA A 94 0.54 0.41 -14.60
CA ALA A 94 0.23 1.67 -13.94
C ALA A 94 1.40 2.68 -14.06
N LYS A 95 2.64 2.25 -13.84
CA LYS A 95 3.82 3.10 -13.96
C LYS A 95 4.06 3.61 -15.39
N LYS A 96 3.68 2.84 -16.41
CA LYS A 96 3.69 3.31 -17.80
C LYS A 96 2.67 4.43 -17.98
N TRP A 97 1.43 4.23 -17.50
CA TRP A 97 0.34 5.18 -17.63
C TRP A 97 0.51 6.43 -16.77
N GLU A 98 1.20 6.36 -15.62
CA GLU A 98 1.55 7.55 -14.81
C GLU A 98 2.28 8.63 -15.61
N LYS A 99 3.06 8.25 -16.62
CA LYS A 99 3.78 9.19 -17.48
C LYS A 99 2.89 9.86 -18.53
N ILE A 100 1.70 9.32 -18.78
CA ILE A 100 0.82 9.71 -19.87
C ILE A 100 -0.40 10.45 -19.34
N CYS A 101 -1.10 9.89 -18.35
CA CYS A 101 -2.40 10.37 -17.92
C CYS A 101 -2.64 10.21 -16.40
N LEU A 102 -1.58 10.32 -15.56
CA LEU A 102 -1.78 10.40 -14.13
C LEU A 102 -2.71 11.58 -13.79
N ARG A 103 -3.74 11.33 -13.00
CA ARG A 103 -4.65 12.39 -12.56
C ARG A 103 -3.87 13.47 -11.79
N PRO A 104 -4.20 14.76 -12.01
CA PRO A 104 -3.41 15.87 -11.47
C PRO A 104 -3.49 15.99 -9.93
N ASP A 105 -4.57 15.51 -9.33
CA ASP A 105 -4.84 15.54 -7.89
C ASP A 105 -4.33 14.28 -7.15
N TRP A 106 -3.61 13.37 -7.83
CA TRP A 106 -3.17 12.12 -7.23
C TRP A 106 -2.36 12.30 -5.94
N GLY A 107 -1.56 13.35 -5.85
CA GLY A 107 -0.76 13.64 -4.66
C GLY A 107 -1.60 13.81 -3.40
N SER A 108 -2.70 14.53 -3.51
CA SER A 108 -3.65 14.78 -2.40
C SER A 108 -4.61 13.61 -2.14
N MET A 109 -4.58 12.56 -2.97
CA MET A 109 -5.48 11.41 -2.84
C MET A 109 -4.79 10.11 -2.44
N ILE A 110 -3.47 10.04 -2.52
CA ILE A 110 -2.73 8.77 -2.46
C ILE A 110 -2.98 7.98 -1.16
N VAL A 111 -3.09 8.65 -0.02
CA VAL A 111 -3.35 7.99 1.27
C VAL A 111 -4.82 7.57 1.34
N ASP A 112 -5.74 8.43 0.95
CA ASP A 112 -7.17 8.12 0.98
C ASP A 112 -7.51 6.99 0.02
N ALA A 113 -6.87 6.96 -1.15
CA ALA A 113 -6.98 5.86 -2.11
C ALA A 113 -6.48 4.53 -1.53
N MET A 114 -5.38 4.54 -0.77
CA MET A 114 -4.88 3.35 -0.09
C MET A 114 -5.81 2.93 1.05
N LYS A 115 -6.25 3.88 1.88
CA LYS A 115 -7.25 3.62 2.94
C LYS A 115 -8.53 3.01 2.36
N PHE A 116 -9.03 3.55 1.26
CA PHE A 116 -10.18 3.00 0.56
C PHE A 116 -9.93 1.54 0.11
N ALA A 117 -8.79 1.26 -0.51
CA ALA A 117 -8.48 -0.09 -1.00
C ALA A 117 -8.38 -1.13 0.13
N ILE A 118 -7.71 -0.80 1.25
CA ILE A 118 -7.63 -1.71 2.40
C ILE A 118 -8.97 -1.86 3.14
N ARG A 119 -9.80 -0.81 3.18
CA ARG A 119 -11.16 -0.86 3.72
C ARG A 119 -12.04 -1.82 2.90
N LYS A 120 -12.02 -1.70 1.58
CA LYS A 120 -12.76 -2.61 0.68
C LYS A 120 -12.28 -4.06 0.80
N LYS A 121 -10.98 -4.26 0.97
CA LYS A 121 -10.42 -5.57 1.27
C LYS A 121 -10.95 -6.12 2.61
N TYR A 122 -11.00 -5.28 3.65
CA TYR A 122 -11.56 -5.66 4.95
C TYR A 122 -13.05 -6.06 4.83
N GLU A 123 -13.84 -5.26 4.14
CA GLU A 123 -15.27 -5.51 3.96
C GLU A 123 -15.55 -6.86 3.27
N GLN A 124 -14.67 -7.30 2.36
CA GLN A 124 -14.92 -8.42 1.45
C GLN A 124 -14.01 -9.66 1.69
N SER A 125 -13.05 -9.60 2.61
CA SER A 125 -12.15 -10.73 2.90
C SER A 125 -12.21 -11.12 4.38
N GLU A 126 -12.74 -12.30 4.67
CA GLU A 126 -12.77 -12.86 6.02
C GLU A 126 -11.36 -13.15 6.54
N ASP A 127 -10.50 -13.73 5.70
CA ASP A 127 -9.10 -14.00 6.06
C ASP A 127 -8.35 -12.73 6.45
N PHE A 128 -8.61 -11.62 5.73
CA PHE A 128 -7.99 -10.34 6.07
C PHE A 128 -8.52 -9.79 7.40
N ARG A 129 -9.84 -9.88 7.67
CA ARG A 129 -10.42 -9.50 8.96
C ARG A 129 -9.81 -10.29 10.11
N THR A 130 -9.74 -11.60 9.96
CA THR A 130 -9.17 -12.51 10.96
C THR A 130 -7.69 -12.16 11.24
N ALA A 131 -6.90 -11.94 10.20
CA ALA A 131 -5.50 -11.57 10.38
C ALA A 131 -5.32 -10.19 11.02
N LEU A 132 -6.16 -9.21 10.65
CA LEU A 132 -6.11 -7.87 11.21
C LEU A 132 -6.41 -7.90 12.71
N GLU A 133 -7.42 -8.63 13.12
CA GLU A 133 -7.76 -8.84 14.54
C GLU A 133 -6.65 -9.58 15.28
N ALA A 134 -6.13 -10.67 14.70
CA ALA A 134 -5.05 -11.45 15.29
C ALA A 134 -3.72 -10.68 15.42
N SER A 135 -3.57 -9.56 14.70
CA SER A 135 -2.41 -8.68 14.80
C SER A 135 -2.45 -7.70 15.97
N LYS A 136 -3.51 -7.72 16.81
CA LYS A 136 -3.57 -6.89 18.02
C LYS A 136 -2.34 -7.11 18.88
N GLY A 137 -1.76 -6.01 19.37
CA GLY A 137 -0.54 -6.02 20.16
C GLY A 137 0.76 -6.08 19.34
N PHE A 138 0.69 -6.29 18.03
CA PHE A 138 1.86 -6.26 17.15
C PHE A 138 1.92 -4.96 16.32
N PHE A 139 3.13 -4.51 16.01
CA PHE A 139 3.36 -3.51 14.97
C PHE A 139 3.26 -4.18 13.60
N ILE A 140 2.36 -3.73 12.75
CA ILE A 140 2.27 -4.24 11.36
C ILE A 140 3.34 -3.53 10.53
N VAL A 141 4.18 -4.30 9.82
CA VAL A 141 5.31 -3.76 9.07
C VAL A 141 5.36 -4.32 7.65
N GLU A 142 5.39 -3.42 6.65
CA GLU A 142 5.74 -3.82 5.28
C GLU A 142 7.25 -4.01 5.20
N ASP A 143 7.70 -5.25 5.24
CA ASP A 143 9.12 -5.61 5.23
C ASP A 143 9.72 -5.48 3.83
N GLN A 144 10.65 -4.56 3.68
CA GLN A 144 11.41 -4.29 2.46
C GLN A 144 12.88 -4.73 2.56
N THR A 145 13.23 -5.57 3.52
CA THR A 145 14.61 -6.01 3.76
C THR A 145 15.24 -6.65 2.53
N SER A 146 14.49 -7.45 1.78
CA SER A 146 14.96 -8.12 0.57
C SER A 146 15.14 -7.19 -0.66
N LEU A 147 14.65 -5.94 -0.59
CA LEU A 147 14.81 -5.02 -1.70
C LEU A 147 16.24 -4.44 -1.75
N PRO A 148 16.82 -4.23 -2.96
CA PRO A 148 18.23 -3.85 -3.12
C PRO A 148 18.56 -2.42 -2.70
N ARG A 149 17.62 -1.64 -2.20
CA ARG A 149 17.81 -0.28 -1.70
C ARG A 149 18.50 -0.29 -0.33
N LYS A 150 19.34 0.70 -0.04
CA LYS A 150 19.96 0.86 1.29
C LYS A 150 18.91 1.14 2.39
N THR A 151 17.91 1.98 2.07
CA THR A 151 16.84 2.35 3.00
C THR A 151 15.48 1.91 2.45
N ALA A 152 14.50 1.74 3.33
CA ALA A 152 13.12 1.52 2.92
C ALA A 152 12.58 2.74 2.15
N ASN A 153 11.58 2.51 1.30
CA ASN A 153 10.80 3.61 0.74
C ASN A 153 9.70 4.05 1.73
N THR A 154 8.89 5.02 1.34
CA THR A 154 7.82 5.59 2.18
C THR A 154 6.83 4.54 2.71
N TRP A 155 6.58 3.46 1.98
CA TRP A 155 5.56 2.48 2.33
C TRP A 155 5.98 1.47 3.40
N GLY A 156 7.27 1.17 3.53
CA GLY A 156 7.73 0.09 4.39
C GLY A 156 8.91 0.42 5.29
N ALA A 157 9.49 -0.64 5.86
CA ALA A 157 10.67 -0.60 6.72
C ALA A 157 11.63 -1.75 6.36
N LYS A 158 12.86 -1.66 6.81
CA LYS A 158 13.88 -2.70 6.67
C LYS A 158 14.34 -3.19 8.03
N LEU A 159 14.55 -4.49 8.15
CA LEU A 159 15.19 -5.07 9.32
C LEU A 159 16.66 -4.64 9.36
N ILE A 160 17.03 -3.95 10.43
CA ILE A 160 18.39 -3.52 10.73
C ILE A 160 18.67 -3.97 12.17
N SER A 161 19.60 -4.91 12.33
CA SER A 161 19.78 -5.62 13.60
C SER A 161 18.46 -6.20 14.12
N ASP A 162 17.97 -5.77 15.26
CA ASP A 162 16.77 -6.30 15.91
C ASP A 162 15.52 -5.43 15.72
N CYS A 163 15.58 -4.43 14.82
CA CYS A 163 14.47 -3.50 14.60
C CYS A 163 14.14 -3.33 13.12
N TYR A 164 12.85 -3.20 12.82
CA TYR A 164 12.41 -2.68 11.53
C TYR A 164 12.47 -1.16 11.53
N VAL A 165 13.23 -0.58 10.60
CA VAL A 165 13.51 0.86 10.53
C VAL A 165 13.01 1.42 9.19
N GLY A 166 12.15 2.42 9.24
CA GLY A 166 11.59 3.06 8.06
C GLY A 166 10.33 3.87 8.33
N PRO A 167 9.79 4.55 7.31
CA PRO A 167 8.52 5.28 7.42
C PRO A 167 7.32 4.36 7.66
N ASN A 168 7.32 3.18 7.06
CA ASN A 168 6.29 2.14 7.21
C ASN A 168 4.84 2.64 7.04
N LEU A 169 4.60 3.51 6.06
CA LEU A 169 3.26 4.09 5.84
C LEU A 169 2.18 3.01 5.69
N MET A 170 2.47 1.93 4.94
CA MET A 170 1.49 0.86 4.77
C MET A 170 1.11 0.19 6.08
N GLY A 171 2.10 -0.12 6.91
CA GLY A 171 1.87 -0.67 8.24
C GLY A 171 1.10 0.29 9.15
N GLN A 172 1.40 1.59 9.08
CA GLN A 172 0.66 2.60 9.82
C GLN A 172 -0.83 2.64 9.42
N LEU A 173 -1.15 2.60 8.11
CA LEU A 173 -2.53 2.60 7.64
C LEU A 173 -3.31 1.34 8.06
N LEU A 174 -2.65 0.18 8.06
CA LEU A 174 -3.23 -1.07 8.55
C LEU A 174 -3.48 -1.02 10.07
N MET A 175 -2.55 -0.47 10.84
CA MET A 175 -2.73 -0.28 12.29
C MET A 175 -3.83 0.73 12.60
N GLU A 176 -3.94 1.81 11.85
CA GLU A 176 -5.04 2.78 11.98
C GLU A 176 -6.40 2.12 11.69
N LEU A 177 -6.51 1.33 10.63
CA LEU A 177 -7.73 0.58 10.33
C LEU A 177 -8.08 -0.39 11.46
N ARG A 178 -7.08 -1.09 11.99
CA ARG A 178 -7.27 -2.01 13.12
C ARG A 178 -7.78 -1.29 14.36
N GLU A 179 -7.17 -0.17 14.72
CA GLU A 179 -7.56 0.62 15.87
C GLU A 179 -8.98 1.18 15.75
N GLU A 180 -9.36 1.66 14.56
CA GLU A 180 -10.72 2.13 14.29
C GLU A 180 -11.77 1.03 14.47
N LEU A 181 -11.44 -0.21 14.13
CA LEU A 181 -12.41 -1.31 14.11
C LEU A 181 -12.45 -2.11 15.42
N TYR A 182 -11.36 -2.15 16.16
CA TYR A 182 -11.19 -3.05 17.29
C TYR A 182 -10.60 -2.37 18.55
N GLY A 183 -10.23 -1.10 18.46
CA GLY A 183 -9.69 -0.28 19.57
C GLY A 183 -10.77 0.37 20.40
#